data_538f9a7f696ca3b6567844907d94c006
#
_entry.id   538f9a7f696ca3b6567844907d94c006
#
_cell.length_a   1.000
_cell.length_b   1.000
_cell.length_c   1.000
_cell.angle_alpha   90.00
_cell.angle_beta   90.00
_cell.angle_gamma   90.00
#
_symmetry.space_group_name_H-M   'P 1'
#
loop_
_entity.id
_entity.type
_entity.pdbx_description
1 polymer ?
#
loop_
_entity_poly.entity_id
_entity_poly.type
_entity_poly.pdbx_seq_one_letter_code
_entity_poly.pdbx_strand_id
1 'polypeptide(L)'
;ASHGILPSAGHTDATGAELNRAADAGCRLVTHLYSCCSTVTRDHGFRRLGVIEQTFLRDDVYAEIIADGCHLPPDLIRLIRKVMGKSRVALVTDALSLAGTDAKSGRMMATDYIIEDGVCKLTDRSAFAGSIATADRLVRVMRDAVGVPLCDAVAMAADVPAQIMGLRKGRLAAGYDADVIVFDDDVRVSAAWVRGERVPLSAKE
;
A
#
# COMPACT_ATOMS: atom_id res chain seq x y z
N ALA A 1 -1.11 18.94 -10.14
CA ALA A 1 -2.23 18.64 -11.05
C ALA A 1 -2.02 19.23 -12.45
N SER A 2 -1.48 20.46 -12.60
CA SER A 2 -1.30 21.11 -13.90
C SER A 2 -0.33 20.40 -14.87
N HIS A 3 0.48 19.46 -14.38
CA HIS A 3 1.46 18.71 -15.18
C HIS A 3 1.11 17.22 -15.33
N GLY A 4 -0.12 16.80 -15.01
CA GLY A 4 -0.51 15.38 -15.05
C GLY A 4 0.14 14.52 -13.96
N ILE A 5 0.73 15.15 -12.93
CA ILE A 5 1.33 14.45 -11.79
C ILE A 5 0.29 14.31 -10.68
N LEU A 6 0.18 13.11 -10.11
CA LEU A 6 -0.63 12.85 -8.92
C LEU A 6 0.24 13.08 -7.67
N PRO A 7 0.00 14.14 -6.89
CA PRO A 7 0.69 14.34 -5.63
C PRO A 7 0.22 13.35 -4.57
N SER A 8 1.16 12.83 -3.78
CA SER A 8 0.91 12.01 -2.61
C SER A 8 1.61 12.57 -1.39
N ALA A 9 0.93 12.56 -0.24
CA ALA A 9 1.51 12.95 1.03
C ALA A 9 2.09 11.70 1.73
N GLY A 10 3.36 11.75 2.12
CA GLY A 10 4.02 10.68 2.85
C GLY A 10 5.25 11.17 3.59
N HIS A 11 5.72 10.41 4.61
CA HIS A 11 6.84 10.80 5.47
C HIS A 11 6.73 12.25 5.95
N THR A 12 5.64 12.60 6.62
CA THR A 12 5.32 13.99 6.94
C THR A 12 4.75 14.16 8.35
N ASP A 13 5.18 15.24 9.01
CA ASP A 13 4.62 15.73 10.26
C ASP A 13 3.52 16.78 10.07
N ALA A 14 2.99 16.91 8.85
CA ALA A 14 1.92 17.84 8.52
C ALA A 14 0.70 17.66 9.43
N THR A 15 0.06 18.74 9.77
CA THR A 15 -1.22 18.74 10.48
C THR A 15 -2.37 18.38 9.53
N GLY A 16 -3.51 17.98 10.08
CA GLY A 16 -4.71 17.76 9.28
C GLY A 16 -5.16 18.99 8.47
N ALA A 17 -4.94 20.20 9.00
CA ALA A 17 -5.22 21.43 8.27
C ALA A 17 -4.30 21.62 7.05
N GLU A 18 -3.05 21.19 7.15
CA GLU A 18 -2.10 21.20 6.02
C GLU A 18 -2.45 20.16 4.97
N LEU A 19 -2.86 18.95 5.38
CA LEU A 19 -3.39 17.95 4.46
C LEU A 19 -4.64 18.48 3.73
N ASN A 20 -5.54 19.18 4.41
CA ASN A 20 -6.70 19.80 3.75
C ASN A 20 -6.29 20.76 2.66
N ARG A 21 -5.36 21.69 2.94
CA ARG A 21 -4.84 22.61 1.92
C ARG A 21 -4.17 21.89 0.75
N ALA A 22 -3.39 20.83 1.05
CA ALA A 22 -2.77 20.00 0.01
C ALA A 22 -3.83 19.29 -0.85
N ALA A 23 -4.87 18.74 -0.22
CA ALA A 23 -5.96 18.07 -0.92
C ALA A 23 -6.77 19.06 -1.78
N ASP A 24 -7.08 20.26 -1.29
CA ASP A 24 -7.74 21.32 -2.06
C ASP A 24 -6.88 21.77 -3.25
N ALA A 25 -5.56 21.67 -3.16
CA ALA A 25 -4.61 21.91 -4.24
C ALA A 25 -4.40 20.71 -5.18
N GLY A 26 -5.06 19.57 -4.92
CA GLY A 26 -5.06 18.39 -5.80
C GLY A 26 -4.26 17.18 -5.30
N CYS A 27 -3.76 17.17 -4.07
CA CYS A 27 -3.21 15.96 -3.45
C CYS A 27 -4.36 14.99 -3.15
N ARG A 28 -4.32 13.80 -3.73
CA ARG A 28 -5.41 12.82 -3.65
C ARG A 28 -4.99 11.50 -3.02
N LEU A 29 -3.75 11.38 -2.57
CA LEU A 29 -3.20 10.14 -2.06
C LEU A 29 -2.39 10.39 -0.81
N VAL A 30 -2.45 9.45 0.14
CA VAL A 30 -1.52 9.35 1.27
C VAL A 30 -0.76 8.05 1.13
N THR A 31 0.57 8.17 1.06
CA THR A 31 1.50 7.05 0.90
C THR A 31 1.60 6.26 2.20
N HIS A 32 1.54 4.93 2.13
CA HIS A 32 1.71 3.97 3.22
C HIS A 32 1.22 4.49 4.58
N LEU A 33 -0.08 4.76 4.65
CA LEU A 33 -0.76 5.31 5.84
C LEU A 33 -0.30 4.63 7.14
N TYR A 34 -0.03 5.40 8.17
CA TYR A 34 0.61 5.09 9.45
C TYR A 34 2.16 5.02 9.42
N SER A 35 2.80 4.66 8.30
CA SER A 35 4.26 4.67 8.23
C SER A 35 4.76 6.10 8.07
N CYS A 36 5.44 6.65 9.09
CA CYS A 36 5.96 8.02 9.11
C CYS A 36 4.91 9.09 8.74
N CYS A 37 3.66 8.88 9.14
CA CYS A 37 2.56 9.84 9.00
C CYS A 37 2.17 10.37 10.38
N SER A 38 1.94 11.68 10.46
CA SER A 38 1.49 12.32 11.70
C SER A 38 0.09 11.84 12.14
N THR A 39 -0.08 11.70 13.44
CA THR A 39 -1.36 11.41 14.09
C THR A 39 -1.76 12.55 15.02
N VAL A 40 -2.80 12.38 15.82
CA VAL A 40 -3.27 13.37 16.79
C VAL A 40 -2.14 13.82 17.71
N THR A 41 -1.86 15.12 17.70
CA THR A 41 -0.92 15.78 18.59
C THR A 41 -1.62 16.73 19.55
N ARG A 42 -0.84 17.41 20.43
CA ARG A 42 -1.34 18.45 21.31
C ARG A 42 -0.58 19.74 21.07
N ASP A 43 -1.32 20.84 21.00
CA ASP A 43 -0.80 22.18 20.99
C ASP A 43 -1.42 22.97 22.12
N HIS A 44 -0.64 23.44 23.09
CA HIS A 44 -1.12 24.10 24.30
C HIS A 44 -2.30 23.36 24.98
N GLY A 45 -2.27 22.01 24.97
CA GLY A 45 -3.31 21.15 25.54
C GLY A 45 -4.45 20.80 24.57
N PHE A 46 -4.69 21.57 23.53
CA PHE A 46 -5.71 21.28 22.51
C PHE A 46 -5.25 20.19 21.55
N ARG A 47 -6.15 19.26 21.19
CA ARG A 47 -5.83 18.23 20.21
C ARG A 47 -5.88 18.78 18.81
N ARG A 48 -4.87 18.45 18.03
CA ARG A 48 -4.79 18.69 16.57
C ARG A 48 -4.73 17.37 15.85
N LEU A 49 -5.52 17.25 14.78
CA LEU A 49 -5.47 16.07 13.92
C LEU A 49 -4.18 16.08 13.10
N GLY A 50 -3.63 14.90 12.90
CA GLY A 50 -2.57 14.66 11.93
C GLY A 50 -3.11 14.28 10.56
N VAL A 51 -2.20 13.83 9.70
CA VAL A 51 -2.51 13.34 8.35
C VAL A 51 -3.42 12.12 8.40
N ILE A 52 -3.21 11.21 9.36
CA ILE A 52 -3.98 9.96 9.45
C ILE A 52 -5.47 10.26 9.65
N GLU A 53 -5.81 11.01 10.67
CA GLU A 53 -7.21 11.32 11.00
C GLU A 53 -7.86 12.17 9.92
N GLN A 54 -7.10 13.11 9.33
CA GLN A 54 -7.63 13.95 8.28
C GLN A 54 -7.90 13.15 6.99
N THR A 55 -7.10 12.13 6.70
CA THR A 55 -7.36 11.20 5.59
C THR A 55 -8.69 10.45 5.78
N PHE A 56 -9.00 10.08 7.02
CA PHE A 56 -10.27 9.43 7.34
C PHE A 56 -11.49 10.34 7.12
N LEU A 57 -11.33 11.64 7.37
CA LEU A 57 -12.41 12.63 7.25
C LEU A 57 -12.65 13.09 5.81
N ARG A 58 -11.71 12.87 4.89
CA ARG A 58 -11.81 13.31 3.49
C ARG A 58 -12.25 12.16 2.59
N ASP A 59 -13.39 12.35 1.91
CA ASP A 59 -13.92 11.35 0.97
C ASP A 59 -13.23 11.35 -0.39
N ASP A 60 -12.46 12.40 -0.69
CA ASP A 60 -11.74 12.59 -1.95
C ASP A 60 -10.25 12.24 -1.88
N VAL A 61 -9.79 11.71 -0.74
CA VAL A 61 -8.41 11.27 -0.54
C VAL A 61 -8.36 9.75 -0.41
N TYR A 62 -7.44 9.14 -1.13
CA TYR A 62 -7.11 7.72 -1.06
C TYR A 62 -5.96 7.49 -0.08
N ALA A 63 -5.83 6.27 0.41
CA ALA A 63 -4.69 5.85 1.21
C ALA A 63 -4.07 4.57 0.64
N GLU A 64 -2.75 4.52 0.60
CA GLU A 64 -2.01 3.28 0.46
C GLU A 64 -1.79 2.65 1.82
N ILE A 65 -1.78 1.32 1.90
CA ILE A 65 -1.42 0.57 3.09
C ILE A 65 -0.47 -0.57 2.76
N ILE A 66 0.50 -0.82 3.63
CA ILE A 66 1.40 -1.98 3.55
C ILE A 66 0.74 -3.12 4.33
N ALA A 67 0.02 -3.97 3.62
CA ALA A 67 -0.73 -5.09 4.21
C ALA A 67 0.10 -6.38 4.23
N ASP A 68 1.37 -6.32 4.63
CA ASP A 68 2.31 -7.44 4.63
C ASP A 68 2.21 -8.35 5.86
N GLY A 69 1.35 -7.98 6.83
CA GLY A 69 1.19 -8.68 8.11
C GLY A 69 2.20 -8.26 9.19
N CYS A 70 3.09 -7.29 8.88
CA CYS A 70 4.11 -6.77 9.78
C CYS A 70 3.90 -5.29 10.10
N HIS A 71 3.78 -4.43 9.07
CA HIS A 71 3.65 -2.99 9.23
C HIS A 71 2.37 -2.58 9.94
N LEU A 72 1.26 -3.20 9.58
CA LEU A 72 -0.04 -2.91 10.19
C LEU A 72 -0.65 -4.19 10.77
N PRO A 73 -1.01 -4.21 12.05
CA PRO A 73 -1.74 -5.34 12.61
C PRO A 73 -3.13 -5.48 11.95
N PRO A 74 -3.69 -6.69 11.82
CA PRO A 74 -4.95 -6.93 11.15
C PRO A 74 -6.12 -6.06 11.65
N ASP A 75 -6.19 -5.81 12.95
CA ASP A 75 -7.25 -4.97 13.53
C ASP A 75 -7.14 -3.50 13.11
N LEU A 76 -5.92 -2.99 12.91
CA LEU A 76 -5.72 -1.64 12.40
C LEU A 76 -6.16 -1.54 10.92
N ILE A 77 -5.87 -2.57 10.12
CA ILE A 77 -6.36 -2.63 8.73
C ILE A 77 -7.90 -2.72 8.71
N ARG A 78 -8.52 -3.48 9.60
CA ARG A 78 -10.00 -3.52 9.76
C ARG A 78 -10.57 -2.14 10.10
N LEU A 79 -9.91 -1.40 10.99
CA LEU A 79 -10.31 -0.03 11.34
C LEU A 79 -10.22 0.90 10.13
N ILE A 80 -9.09 0.91 9.42
CA ILE A 80 -8.91 1.71 8.20
C ILE A 80 -10.02 1.41 7.20
N ARG A 81 -10.25 0.12 6.91
CA ARG A 81 -11.28 -0.31 5.96
C ARG A 81 -12.69 0.06 6.42
N LYS A 82 -12.97 -0.03 7.71
CA LYS A 82 -14.28 0.36 8.30
C LYS A 82 -14.58 1.84 8.09
N VAL A 83 -13.56 2.69 8.19
CA VAL A 83 -13.72 4.14 8.06
C VAL A 83 -13.68 4.59 6.59
N MET A 84 -12.74 4.07 5.80
CA MET A 84 -12.51 4.52 4.42
C MET A 84 -13.28 3.73 3.36
N GLY A 85 -13.80 2.55 3.73
CA GLY A 85 -14.37 1.61 2.76
C GLY A 85 -13.29 0.94 1.90
N LYS A 86 -13.71 0.08 0.96
CA LYS A 86 -12.80 -0.68 0.09
C LYS A 86 -12.30 0.09 -1.14
N SER A 87 -13.02 1.10 -1.56
CA SER A 87 -12.76 1.84 -2.81
C SER A 87 -11.73 2.96 -2.67
N ARG A 88 -11.35 3.32 -1.45
CA ARG A 88 -10.38 4.38 -1.16
C ARG A 88 -9.09 3.89 -0.52
N VAL A 89 -8.89 2.58 -0.43
CA VAL A 89 -7.68 1.96 0.15
C VAL A 89 -7.00 1.12 -0.91
N ALA A 90 -5.77 1.48 -1.28
CA ALA A 90 -4.91 0.73 -2.18
C ALA A 90 -3.87 -0.09 -1.40
N LEU A 91 -3.56 -1.29 -1.86
CA LEU A 91 -2.46 -2.08 -1.31
C LEU A 91 -1.17 -1.70 -2.02
N VAL A 92 -0.12 -1.42 -1.24
CA VAL A 92 1.23 -1.16 -1.74
C VAL A 92 2.22 -2.06 -1.01
N THR A 93 3.22 -2.55 -1.72
CA THR A 93 4.22 -3.44 -1.13
C THR A 93 5.27 -2.68 -0.34
N ASP A 94 5.64 -1.49 -0.77
CA ASP A 94 6.80 -0.75 -0.27
C ASP A 94 8.06 -1.64 -0.23
N ALA A 95 8.19 -2.51 -1.22
CA ALA A 95 9.17 -3.58 -1.26
C ALA A 95 10.55 -3.06 -1.66
N LEU A 96 11.56 -3.41 -0.88
CA LEU A 96 12.95 -3.15 -1.20
C LEU A 96 13.45 -4.10 -2.30
N SER A 97 14.59 -3.79 -2.90
CA SER A 97 15.16 -4.50 -4.06
C SER A 97 15.45 -5.99 -3.84
N LEU A 98 15.52 -6.43 -2.59
CA LEU A 98 15.75 -7.84 -2.23
C LEU A 98 14.45 -8.62 -1.99
N ALA A 99 13.28 -8.03 -2.24
CA ALA A 99 12.02 -8.75 -2.16
C ALA A 99 12.00 -9.92 -3.16
N GLY A 100 11.54 -11.09 -2.69
CA GLY A 100 11.51 -12.30 -3.51
C GLY A 100 12.86 -13.04 -3.63
N THR A 101 13.90 -12.61 -2.91
CA THR A 101 15.19 -13.30 -2.81
C THR A 101 15.38 -13.96 -1.44
N ASP A 102 16.41 -14.83 -1.30
CA ASP A 102 16.79 -15.46 -0.04
C ASP A 102 17.81 -14.63 0.78
N ALA A 103 18.06 -13.38 0.38
CA ALA A 103 18.96 -12.47 1.07
C ALA A 103 18.53 -12.26 2.53
N LYS A 104 19.51 -12.12 3.42
CA LYS A 104 19.28 -11.88 4.86
C LYS A 104 19.58 -10.45 5.28
N SER A 105 20.24 -9.70 4.45
CA SER A 105 20.57 -8.29 4.68
C SER A 105 20.81 -7.58 3.36
N GLY A 106 20.75 -6.26 3.39
CA GLY A 106 21.02 -5.42 2.24
C GLY A 106 21.32 -3.99 2.64
N ARG A 107 21.43 -3.14 1.64
CA ARG A 107 21.68 -1.73 1.80
C ARG A 107 20.79 -0.93 0.88
N MET A 108 20.16 0.10 1.41
CA MET A 108 19.39 1.09 0.69
C MET A 108 20.02 2.47 0.91
N MET A 109 20.59 3.06 -0.14
CA MET A 109 21.38 4.31 -0.04
C MET A 109 22.51 4.17 0.99
N ALA A 110 22.46 4.91 2.09
CA ALA A 110 23.43 4.88 3.18
C ALA A 110 23.02 3.99 4.36
N THR A 111 21.83 3.34 4.31
CA THR A 111 21.26 2.61 5.43
C THR A 111 21.36 1.11 5.19
N ASP A 112 22.04 0.40 6.09
CA ASP A 112 22.06 -1.05 6.12
C ASP A 112 20.82 -1.58 6.83
N TYR A 113 20.27 -2.70 6.33
CA TYR A 113 19.10 -3.37 6.90
C TYR A 113 19.28 -4.88 6.94
N ILE A 114 18.53 -5.52 7.82
CA ILE A 114 18.46 -6.97 7.96
C ILE A 114 17.04 -7.44 7.61
N ILE A 115 16.93 -8.67 7.12
CA ILE A 115 15.65 -9.32 6.81
C ILE A 115 15.40 -10.37 7.89
N GLU A 116 14.45 -10.07 8.77
CA GLU A 116 14.00 -10.94 9.87
C GLU A 116 12.47 -10.90 9.96
N ASP A 117 11.86 -11.98 10.44
CA ASP A 117 10.42 -12.09 10.69
C ASP A 117 9.55 -11.70 9.46
N GLY A 118 10.11 -11.88 8.26
CA GLY A 118 9.41 -11.56 7.00
C GLY A 118 9.30 -10.08 6.66
N VAL A 119 10.16 -9.21 7.24
CA VAL A 119 10.19 -7.77 7.01
C VAL A 119 11.64 -7.25 7.05
N CYS A 120 11.89 -6.10 6.42
CA CYS A 120 13.17 -5.40 6.56
C CYS A 120 13.18 -4.55 7.82
N LYS A 121 14.24 -4.69 8.63
CA LYS A 121 14.46 -3.91 9.84
C LYS A 121 15.77 -3.14 9.74
N LEU A 122 15.84 -1.99 10.38
CA LEU A 122 17.14 -1.37 10.65
C LEU A 122 18.02 -2.33 11.45
N THR A 123 19.34 -2.23 11.31
CA THR A 123 20.28 -3.16 11.96
C THR A 123 20.20 -3.13 13.49
N ASP A 124 19.77 -2.01 14.07
CA ASP A 124 19.50 -1.84 15.51
C ASP A 124 18.09 -2.27 15.93
N ARG A 125 17.25 -2.72 14.97
CA ARG A 125 15.85 -3.14 15.14
C ARG A 125 14.91 -2.07 15.70
N SER A 126 15.29 -0.81 15.68
CA SER A 126 14.48 0.30 16.18
C SER A 126 13.25 0.61 15.30
N ALA A 127 13.32 0.28 14.00
CA ALA A 127 12.25 0.52 13.03
C ALA A 127 12.31 -0.47 11.86
N PHE A 128 11.23 -0.54 11.10
CA PHE A 128 11.25 -1.17 9.79
C PHE A 128 11.93 -0.25 8.77
N ALA A 129 12.69 -0.85 7.85
CA ALA A 129 13.36 -0.16 6.77
C ALA A 129 12.58 -0.27 5.44
N GLY A 130 11.44 -0.93 5.45
CA GLY A 130 10.59 -1.22 4.31
C GLY A 130 10.13 -2.68 4.32
N SER A 131 9.49 -3.11 3.23
CA SER A 131 8.92 -4.44 3.09
C SER A 131 9.77 -5.34 2.16
N ILE A 132 9.55 -6.64 2.28
CA ILE A 132 9.94 -7.65 1.28
C ILE A 132 8.71 -8.39 0.74
N ALA A 133 7.53 -7.91 1.04
CA ALA A 133 6.29 -8.54 0.61
C ALA A 133 6.08 -8.38 -0.90
N THR A 134 5.62 -9.44 -1.52
CA THR A 134 5.09 -9.42 -2.88
C THR A 134 3.59 -9.12 -2.87
N ALA A 135 3.03 -8.65 -3.97
CA ALA A 135 1.62 -8.24 -4.03
C ALA A 135 0.64 -9.38 -3.70
N ASP A 136 0.97 -10.62 -4.07
CA ASP A 136 0.20 -11.81 -3.72
C ASP A 136 0.16 -12.06 -2.20
N ARG A 137 1.27 -11.79 -1.49
CA ARG A 137 1.30 -11.83 -0.02
C ARG A 137 0.32 -10.82 0.60
N LEU A 138 0.25 -9.60 0.06
CA LEU A 138 -0.68 -8.59 0.57
C LEU A 138 -2.14 -9.08 0.43
N VAL A 139 -2.49 -9.66 -0.71
CA VAL A 139 -3.83 -10.22 -0.95
C VAL A 139 -4.12 -11.37 0.02
N ARG A 140 -3.15 -12.28 0.26
CA ARG A 140 -3.30 -13.37 1.25
C ARG A 140 -3.55 -12.81 2.65
N VAL A 141 -2.75 -11.86 3.12
CA VAL A 141 -2.91 -11.24 4.45
C VAL A 141 -4.28 -10.58 4.58
N MET A 142 -4.72 -9.85 3.56
CA MET A 142 -6.06 -9.23 3.57
C MET A 142 -7.17 -10.27 3.68
N ARG A 143 -7.08 -11.40 2.97
CA ARG A 143 -8.06 -12.47 3.03
C ARG A 143 -8.01 -13.23 4.35
N ASP A 144 -6.83 -13.72 4.73
CA ASP A 144 -6.68 -14.73 5.79
C ASP A 144 -6.60 -14.12 7.19
N ALA A 145 -5.89 -13.01 7.34
CA ALA A 145 -5.70 -12.37 8.65
C ALA A 145 -6.70 -11.24 8.91
N VAL A 146 -7.05 -10.46 7.88
CA VAL A 146 -7.99 -9.34 8.02
C VAL A 146 -9.44 -9.81 7.86
N GLY A 147 -9.69 -10.86 7.08
CA GLY A 147 -11.02 -11.39 6.78
C GLY A 147 -11.75 -10.64 5.68
N VAL A 148 -11.01 -10.07 4.73
CA VAL A 148 -11.58 -9.36 3.57
C VAL A 148 -11.94 -10.38 2.48
N PRO A 149 -13.12 -10.29 1.83
CA PRO A 149 -13.42 -11.12 0.67
C PRO A 149 -12.33 -11.02 -0.40
N LEU A 150 -11.95 -12.15 -1.01
CA LEU A 150 -10.85 -12.21 -1.99
C LEU A 150 -11.03 -11.20 -3.12
N CYS A 151 -12.24 -11.05 -3.66
CA CYS A 151 -12.52 -10.07 -4.71
C CYS A 151 -12.26 -8.62 -4.28
N ASP A 152 -12.53 -8.26 -3.02
CA ASP A 152 -12.23 -6.95 -2.47
C ASP A 152 -10.73 -6.75 -2.28
N ALA A 153 -10.01 -7.77 -1.77
CA ALA A 153 -8.56 -7.73 -1.60
C ALA A 153 -7.84 -7.57 -2.94
N VAL A 154 -8.28 -8.30 -3.97
CA VAL A 154 -7.77 -8.16 -5.34
C VAL A 154 -8.09 -6.77 -5.91
N ALA A 155 -9.29 -6.25 -5.70
CA ALA A 155 -9.65 -4.91 -6.16
C ALA A 155 -8.78 -3.84 -5.49
N MET A 156 -8.49 -3.96 -4.19
CA MET A 156 -7.59 -3.04 -3.47
C MET A 156 -6.14 -3.13 -3.98
N ALA A 157 -5.70 -4.27 -4.52
CA ALA A 157 -4.36 -4.46 -5.09
C ALA A 157 -4.25 -4.06 -6.56
N ALA A 158 -5.35 -3.95 -7.31
CA ALA A 158 -5.33 -3.76 -8.75
C ALA A 158 -6.25 -2.62 -9.23
N ASP A 159 -7.56 -2.72 -8.98
CA ASP A 159 -8.54 -1.77 -9.49
C ASP A 159 -8.42 -0.39 -8.82
N VAL A 160 -8.29 -0.35 -7.50
CA VAL A 160 -8.17 0.91 -6.76
C VAL A 160 -6.90 1.69 -7.16
N PRO A 161 -5.68 1.11 -7.18
CA PRO A 161 -4.51 1.84 -7.67
C PRO A 161 -4.64 2.26 -9.14
N ALA A 162 -5.27 1.46 -10.00
CA ALA A 162 -5.54 1.84 -11.38
C ALA A 162 -6.48 3.05 -11.48
N GLN A 163 -7.53 3.11 -10.66
CA GLN A 163 -8.43 4.27 -10.58
C GLN A 163 -7.70 5.52 -10.10
N ILE A 164 -6.86 5.41 -9.06
CA ILE A 164 -6.04 6.52 -8.54
C ILE A 164 -5.16 7.10 -9.65
N MET A 165 -4.56 6.23 -10.46
CA MET A 165 -3.65 6.62 -11.55
C MET A 165 -4.39 6.99 -12.86
N GLY A 166 -5.72 6.87 -12.92
CA GLY A 166 -6.50 7.11 -14.13
C GLY A 166 -6.23 6.11 -15.26
N LEU A 167 -5.84 4.87 -14.93
CA LEU A 167 -5.48 3.84 -15.89
C LEU A 167 -6.67 2.89 -16.17
N ARG A 168 -6.76 2.41 -17.40
CA ARG A 168 -7.72 1.34 -17.77
C ARG A 168 -7.12 -0.04 -17.49
N LYS A 169 -6.87 -0.33 -16.20
CA LYS A 169 -6.27 -1.58 -15.70
C LYS A 169 -7.04 -2.09 -14.47
N GLY A 170 -6.70 -3.27 -14.00
CA GLY A 170 -7.22 -3.86 -12.76
C GLY A 170 -8.63 -4.46 -12.87
N ARG A 171 -9.22 -4.51 -14.07
CA ARG A 171 -10.55 -5.10 -14.34
C ARG A 171 -10.52 -5.96 -15.58
N LEU A 172 -11.25 -7.08 -15.54
CA LEU A 172 -11.55 -7.89 -16.71
C LEU A 172 -12.80 -7.32 -17.42
N ALA A 173 -12.58 -6.30 -18.25
CA ALA A 173 -13.67 -5.61 -18.95
C ALA A 173 -13.21 -5.15 -20.34
N ALA A 174 -14.16 -5.05 -21.29
CA ALA A 174 -13.87 -4.53 -22.62
C ALA A 174 -13.30 -3.10 -22.55
N GLY A 175 -12.23 -2.84 -23.29
CA GLY A 175 -11.54 -1.56 -23.32
C GLY A 175 -10.50 -1.36 -22.21
N TYR A 176 -10.29 -2.36 -21.34
CA TYR A 176 -9.20 -2.41 -20.36
C TYR A 176 -8.01 -3.19 -20.91
N ASP A 177 -6.81 -2.87 -20.43
CA ASP A 177 -5.62 -3.65 -20.77
C ASP A 177 -5.79 -5.10 -20.31
N ALA A 178 -5.37 -6.05 -21.14
CA ALA A 178 -5.41 -7.47 -20.83
C ALA A 178 -4.21 -7.87 -19.93
N ASP A 179 -4.12 -7.23 -18.76
CA ASP A 179 -3.19 -7.58 -17.69
C ASP A 179 -3.91 -8.59 -16.79
N VAL A 180 -3.57 -9.86 -16.90
CA VAL A 180 -4.29 -10.96 -16.25
C VAL A 180 -3.31 -11.87 -15.52
N ILE A 181 -3.67 -12.29 -14.33
CA ILE A 181 -2.98 -13.35 -13.60
C ILE A 181 -3.94 -14.51 -13.32
N VAL A 182 -3.38 -15.72 -13.29
CA VAL A 182 -4.07 -16.92 -12.79
C VAL A 182 -3.35 -17.37 -11.53
N PHE A 183 -4.10 -17.63 -10.48
CA PHE A 183 -3.59 -18.10 -9.21
C PHE A 183 -4.50 -19.16 -8.60
N ASP A 184 -3.96 -19.95 -7.68
CA ASP A 184 -4.68 -20.99 -6.94
C ASP A 184 -5.37 -20.43 -5.68
N ASP A 185 -6.02 -21.31 -4.90
CA ASP A 185 -6.73 -20.95 -3.67
C ASP A 185 -5.80 -20.33 -2.62
N ASP A 186 -4.49 -20.58 -2.68
CA ASP A 186 -3.47 -19.96 -1.82
C ASP A 186 -2.94 -18.64 -2.38
N VAL A 187 -3.55 -18.11 -3.46
CA VAL A 187 -3.11 -16.91 -4.17
C VAL A 187 -1.67 -17.04 -4.67
N ARG A 188 -1.27 -18.23 -5.11
CA ARG A 188 0.01 -18.46 -5.79
C ARG A 188 -0.18 -18.30 -7.29
N VAL A 189 0.53 -17.34 -7.88
CA VAL A 189 0.41 -17.03 -9.30
C VAL A 189 1.03 -18.16 -10.12
N SER A 190 0.24 -18.75 -11.02
CA SER A 190 0.65 -19.83 -11.93
C SER A 190 0.81 -19.37 -13.37
N ALA A 191 0.22 -18.25 -13.76
CA ALA A 191 0.38 -17.64 -15.08
C ALA A 191 0.10 -16.14 -15.03
N ALA A 192 0.76 -15.39 -15.91
CA ALA A 192 0.57 -13.95 -16.03
C ALA A 192 0.62 -13.51 -17.51
N TRP A 193 -0.19 -12.49 -17.83
CA TRP A 193 -0.21 -11.79 -19.11
C TRP A 193 -0.13 -10.30 -18.87
N VAL A 194 0.62 -9.61 -19.72
CA VAL A 194 0.70 -8.15 -19.75
C VAL A 194 0.31 -7.71 -21.16
N ARG A 195 -0.75 -6.90 -21.25
CA ARG A 195 -1.35 -6.46 -22.51
C ARG A 195 -1.70 -7.63 -23.47
N GLY A 196 -2.13 -8.76 -22.90
CA GLY A 196 -2.49 -9.97 -23.66
C GLY A 196 -1.29 -10.86 -24.02
N GLU A 197 -0.07 -10.46 -23.77
CA GLU A 197 1.14 -11.27 -24.00
C GLU A 197 1.52 -12.03 -22.73
N ARG A 198 1.70 -13.35 -22.84
CA ARG A 198 2.10 -14.19 -21.71
C ARG A 198 3.53 -13.85 -21.28
N VAL A 199 3.73 -13.56 -20.01
CA VAL A 199 5.04 -13.34 -19.41
C VAL A 199 5.54 -14.60 -18.70
N PRO A 200 6.83 -14.96 -18.85
CA PRO A 200 7.40 -16.05 -18.07
C PRO A 200 7.41 -15.67 -16.59
N LEU A 201 6.94 -16.59 -15.74
CA LEU A 201 7.17 -16.50 -14.31
C LEU A 201 8.58 -17.04 -14.06
N SER A 202 9.39 -16.32 -13.27
CA SER A 202 10.65 -16.88 -12.79
C SER A 202 10.35 -18.13 -11.98
N ALA A 203 10.93 -19.27 -12.38
CA ALA A 203 10.88 -20.47 -11.56
C ALA A 203 11.51 -20.11 -10.20
N LYS A 204 10.77 -20.29 -9.10
CA LYS A 204 11.41 -20.42 -7.79
C LYS A 204 12.15 -21.78 -7.87
N GLU A 205 13.46 -21.76 -7.97
CA GLU A 205 14.30 -22.92 -7.71
C GLU A 205 14.10 -23.41 -6.27
#